data_5d9acb5a3b0be92f95f04b2196900231
#
_entry.id   5d9acb5a3b0be92f95f04b2196900231
#
_cell.length_a   1.000
_cell.length_b   1.000
_cell.length_c   1.000
_cell.angle_alpha   90.00
_cell.angle_beta   90.00
_cell.angle_gamma   90.00
#
_symmetry.space_group_name_H-M   'P 1'
#
loop_
_entity.id
_entity.type
_entity.pdbx_description
1 polymer ?
#
loop_
_entity_poly.entity_id
_entity_poly.type
_entity_poly.pdbx_seq_one_letter_code
_entity_poly.pdbx_strand_id
1 'polypeptide(L)'
;DELNPALSTYGLPLGDAFQMRDDVLGAFGDTAITGKPVGDDLREGKPTPLMAIATARANALQLKELQLVGNQDLTPAQIARVQEVIRETGALDELETVITRLTDEAIAAVQHVPFAQSVRDELITLAEYVSWRTV
;
A
#
# COMPACT_ATOMS: atom_id res chain seq x y z
N ASP A 1 3.61 7.54 -31.72
CA ASP A 1 4.10 6.27 -31.18
C ASP A 1 3.16 5.75 -30.07
N GLU A 2 2.63 4.55 -30.25
CA GLU A 2 1.69 3.94 -29.32
C GLU A 2 2.38 3.45 -28.03
N LEU A 3 3.69 3.24 -28.03
CA LEU A 3 4.42 2.68 -26.90
C LEU A 3 4.58 3.69 -25.77
N ASN A 4 4.88 4.94 -26.07
CA ASN A 4 5.09 5.96 -25.03
C ASN A 4 3.82 6.25 -24.21
N PRO A 5 2.64 6.49 -24.83
CA PRO A 5 1.41 6.63 -24.07
C PRO A 5 1.06 5.38 -23.26
N ALA A 6 1.28 4.18 -23.83
CA ALA A 6 1.00 2.93 -23.13
C ALA A 6 1.89 2.74 -21.91
N LEU A 7 3.19 3.08 -22.01
CA LEU A 7 4.10 2.97 -20.87
C LEU A 7 3.74 3.95 -19.77
N SER A 8 3.27 5.16 -20.10
CA SER A 8 2.77 6.12 -19.10
C SER A 8 1.50 5.62 -18.44
N THR A 9 0.56 5.09 -19.21
CA THR A 9 -0.70 4.53 -18.69
C THR A 9 -0.45 3.30 -17.82
N TYR A 10 0.63 2.58 -18.06
CA TYR A 10 1.12 1.49 -17.22
C TYR A 10 1.81 2.02 -15.96
N GLY A 11 2.75 2.94 -16.11
CA GLY A 11 3.64 3.38 -15.04
C GLY A 11 2.97 4.24 -13.98
N LEU A 12 2.02 5.10 -14.35
CA LEU A 12 1.37 6.01 -13.41
C LEU A 12 0.53 5.26 -12.35
N PRO A 13 -0.41 4.38 -12.73
CA PRO A 13 -1.16 3.64 -11.72
C PRO A 13 -0.27 2.66 -10.94
N LEU A 14 0.76 2.10 -11.59
CA LEU A 14 1.68 1.19 -10.91
C LEU A 14 2.51 1.92 -9.85
N GLY A 15 2.94 3.16 -10.14
CA GLY A 15 3.64 4.00 -9.16
C GLY A 15 2.78 4.30 -7.95
N ASP A 16 1.49 4.59 -8.15
CA ASP A 16 0.55 4.82 -7.06
C ASP A 16 0.34 3.54 -6.24
N ALA A 17 0.20 2.39 -6.90
CA ALA A 17 0.08 1.10 -6.22
C ALA A 17 1.33 0.78 -5.40
N PHE A 18 2.51 1.09 -5.93
CA PHE A 18 3.78 0.93 -5.21
C PHE A 18 3.80 1.73 -3.91
N GLN A 19 3.40 3.01 -3.97
CA GLN A 19 3.38 3.87 -2.79
C GLN A 19 2.37 3.38 -1.74
N MET A 20 1.20 2.97 -2.18
CA MET A 20 0.17 2.44 -1.28
C MET A 20 0.62 1.15 -0.62
N ARG A 21 1.29 0.27 -1.38
CA ARG A 21 1.85 -0.96 -0.81
C ARG A 21 2.96 -0.66 0.18
N ASP A 22 3.80 0.34 -0.10
CA ASP A 22 4.82 0.81 0.82
C ASP A 22 4.21 1.27 2.16
N ASP A 23 3.09 1.99 2.10
CA ASP A 23 2.36 2.44 3.29
C ASP A 23 1.84 1.26 4.12
N VAL A 24 1.31 0.22 3.45
CA VAL A 24 0.86 -1.00 4.12
C VAL A 24 2.04 -1.69 4.81
N LEU A 25 3.16 -1.81 4.12
CA LEU A 25 4.36 -2.44 4.67
C LEU A 25 4.94 -1.65 5.85
N GLY A 26 4.90 -0.31 5.78
CA GLY A 26 5.36 0.53 6.88
C GLY A 26 4.53 0.38 8.15
N ALA A 27 3.23 0.12 8.01
CA ALA A 27 2.32 -0.04 9.15
C ALA A 27 2.23 -1.49 9.64
N PHE A 28 2.33 -2.48 8.75
CA PHE A 28 2.05 -3.90 9.05
C PHE A 28 3.20 -4.86 8.74
N GLY A 29 4.26 -4.41 8.08
CA GLY A 29 5.32 -5.29 7.61
C GLY A 29 6.05 -6.00 8.74
N ASP A 30 6.41 -7.27 8.50
CA ASP A 30 7.19 -8.06 9.45
C ASP A 30 8.66 -7.63 9.40
N THR A 31 9.26 -7.36 10.55
CA THR A 31 10.66 -6.95 10.68
C THR A 31 11.62 -7.98 10.03
N ALA A 32 11.32 -9.26 10.16
CA ALA A 32 12.16 -10.33 9.58
C ALA A 32 12.20 -10.25 8.04
N ILE A 33 11.16 -9.71 7.43
CA ILE A 33 11.02 -9.61 5.96
C ILE A 33 11.46 -8.23 5.46
N THR A 34 10.98 -7.15 6.09
CA THR A 34 11.22 -5.77 5.62
C THR A 34 12.56 -5.20 6.05
N GLY A 35 13.16 -5.76 7.10
CA GLY A 35 14.38 -5.21 7.71
C GLY A 35 14.14 -3.96 8.56
N LYS A 36 12.90 -3.51 8.72
CA LYS A 36 12.51 -2.36 9.54
C LYS A 36 11.74 -2.84 10.78
N PRO A 37 11.76 -2.07 11.88
CA PRO A 37 10.90 -2.39 13.03
C PRO A 37 9.44 -2.43 12.64
N VAL A 38 8.68 -3.36 13.22
CA VAL A 38 7.23 -3.45 12.97
C VAL A 38 6.56 -2.13 13.40
N GLY A 39 5.74 -1.57 12.50
CA GLY A 39 5.02 -0.34 12.77
C GLY A 39 5.87 0.92 12.77
N ASP A 40 6.99 0.92 12.06
CA ASP A 40 7.90 2.07 11.99
C ASP A 40 7.18 3.35 11.56
N ASP A 41 6.35 3.29 10.52
CA ASP A 41 5.56 4.45 10.06
C ASP A 41 4.57 4.92 11.14
N LEU A 42 4.09 4.02 11.99
CA LEU A 42 3.16 4.37 13.08
C LEU A 42 3.87 5.15 14.18
N ARG A 43 5.12 4.80 14.49
CA ARG A 43 5.93 5.55 15.45
C ARG A 43 6.29 6.93 14.92
N GLU A 44 6.62 7.03 13.64
CA GLU A 44 6.96 8.30 13.00
C GLU A 44 5.74 9.22 12.84
N GLY A 45 4.55 8.65 12.79
CA GLY A 45 3.33 9.42 12.52
C GLY A 45 3.25 9.87 11.07
N LYS A 46 3.82 9.12 10.14
CA LYS A 46 3.82 9.44 8.72
C LYS A 46 2.39 9.60 8.21
N PRO A 47 2.04 10.76 7.61
CA PRO A 47 0.71 10.93 7.02
C PRO A 47 0.59 10.06 5.75
N THR A 48 -0.38 9.16 5.74
CA THR A 48 -0.60 8.22 4.63
C THR A 48 -2.09 8.13 4.32
N PRO A 49 -2.46 7.71 3.08
CA PRO A 49 -3.86 7.42 2.77
C PRO A 49 -4.48 6.39 3.72
N LEU A 50 -3.71 5.40 4.14
CA LEU A 50 -4.17 4.38 5.10
C LEU A 50 -4.65 5.03 6.40
N MET A 51 -3.85 5.91 6.98
CA MET A 51 -4.20 6.61 8.22
C MET A 51 -5.34 7.60 8.03
N ALA A 52 -5.41 8.27 6.88
CA ALA A 52 -6.50 9.18 6.57
C ALA A 52 -7.85 8.45 6.53
N ILE A 53 -7.90 7.28 5.88
CA ILE A 53 -9.11 6.47 5.80
C ILE A 53 -9.50 5.96 7.19
N ALA A 54 -8.53 5.42 7.93
CA ALA A 54 -8.78 4.90 9.28
C ALA A 54 -9.34 6.00 10.19
N THR A 55 -8.74 7.18 10.19
CA THR A 55 -9.17 8.32 11.01
C THR A 55 -10.57 8.78 10.63
N ALA A 56 -10.88 8.85 9.33
CA ALA A 56 -12.18 9.28 8.85
C ALA A 56 -13.31 8.31 9.25
N ARG A 57 -13.00 7.04 9.40
CA ARG A 57 -13.98 5.99 9.71
C ARG A 57 -14.03 5.57 11.18
N ALA A 58 -13.08 6.03 11.99
CA ALA A 58 -12.96 5.63 13.38
C ALA A 58 -14.11 6.19 14.23
N ASN A 59 -14.59 5.39 15.17
CA ASN A 59 -15.48 5.88 16.22
C ASN A 59 -14.65 6.60 17.31
N ALA A 60 -15.30 7.13 18.35
CA ALA A 60 -14.63 7.92 19.38
C ALA A 60 -13.55 7.12 20.13
N LEU A 61 -13.81 5.86 20.43
CA LEU A 61 -12.83 5.00 21.12
C LEU A 61 -11.64 4.67 20.21
N GLN A 62 -11.91 4.32 18.97
CA GLN A 62 -10.86 4.05 17.97
C GLN A 62 -10.00 5.28 17.71
N LEU A 63 -10.61 6.46 17.66
CA LEU A 63 -9.88 7.71 17.47
C LEU A 63 -8.88 7.96 18.59
N LYS A 64 -9.26 7.67 19.83
CA LYS A 64 -8.34 7.76 20.97
C LYS A 64 -7.12 6.87 20.77
N GLU A 65 -7.32 5.66 20.30
CA GLU A 65 -6.21 4.72 20.07
C GLU A 65 -5.33 5.16 18.89
N LEU A 66 -5.93 5.71 17.84
CA LEU A 66 -5.17 6.23 16.69
C LEU A 66 -4.36 7.49 17.04
N GLN A 67 -4.71 8.20 18.10
CA GLN A 67 -3.94 9.35 18.57
C GLN A 67 -2.56 8.97 19.12
N LEU A 68 -2.32 7.68 19.40
CA LEU A 68 -1.00 7.18 19.79
C LEU A 68 0.01 7.21 18.64
N VAL A 69 -0.47 7.25 17.39
CA VAL A 69 0.38 7.32 16.20
C VAL A 69 1.21 8.60 16.25
N GLY A 70 2.50 8.47 15.96
CA GLY A 70 3.46 9.57 16.07
C GLY A 70 4.24 9.56 17.36
N ASN A 71 4.00 8.61 18.25
CA ASN A 71 4.77 8.46 19.48
C ASN A 71 5.93 7.48 19.24
N GLN A 72 7.15 7.94 19.40
CA GLN A 72 8.35 7.12 19.21
C GLN A 72 8.47 5.98 20.23
N ASP A 73 7.81 6.12 21.36
CA ASP A 73 7.89 5.16 22.47
C ASP A 73 6.76 4.12 22.46
N LEU A 74 6.02 4.00 21.34
CA LEU A 74 4.97 2.99 21.22
C LEU A 74 5.54 1.59 21.49
N THR A 75 4.90 0.89 22.42
CA THR A 75 5.24 -0.50 22.71
C THR A 75 4.72 -1.42 21.62
N PRO A 76 5.28 -2.64 21.48
CA PRO A 76 4.74 -3.61 20.53
C PRO A 76 3.24 -3.90 20.72
N ALA A 77 2.76 -3.91 21.96
CA ALA A 77 1.34 -4.12 22.26
C ALA A 77 0.49 -2.94 21.74
N GLN A 78 0.96 -1.70 21.91
CA GLN A 78 0.28 -0.52 21.40
C GLN A 78 0.25 -0.50 19.88
N ILE A 79 1.35 -0.87 19.22
CA ILE A 79 1.40 -0.99 17.77
C ILE A 79 0.41 -2.04 17.29
N ALA A 80 0.37 -3.21 17.92
CA ALA A 80 -0.59 -4.26 17.57
C ALA A 80 -2.02 -3.77 17.70
N ARG A 81 -2.33 -2.97 18.73
CA ARG A 81 -3.67 -2.42 18.91
C ARG A 81 -4.02 -1.39 17.85
N VAL A 82 -3.09 -0.50 17.50
CA VAL A 82 -3.28 0.46 16.41
C VAL A 82 -3.52 -0.27 15.07
N GLN A 83 -2.74 -1.29 14.78
CA GLN A 83 -2.93 -2.12 13.59
C GLN A 83 -4.32 -2.75 13.56
N GLU A 84 -4.78 -3.26 14.69
CA GLU A 84 -6.12 -3.86 14.80
C GLU A 84 -7.21 -2.82 14.54
N VAL A 85 -7.07 -1.61 15.09
CA VAL A 85 -8.02 -0.51 14.85
C VAL A 85 -8.07 -0.16 13.37
N ILE A 86 -6.91 -0.08 12.70
CA ILE A 86 -6.87 0.19 11.26
C ILE A 86 -7.65 -0.87 10.48
N ARG A 87 -7.50 -2.15 10.85
CA ARG A 87 -8.29 -3.25 10.24
C ARG A 87 -9.77 -3.11 10.53
N GLU A 88 -10.14 -2.84 11.77
CA GLU A 88 -11.54 -2.71 12.20
C GLU A 88 -12.28 -1.62 11.43
N THR A 89 -11.60 -0.51 11.09
CA THR A 89 -12.21 0.58 10.31
C THR A 89 -12.44 0.21 8.86
N GLY A 90 -11.83 -0.86 8.35
CA GLY A 90 -11.87 -1.24 6.94
C GLY A 90 -10.86 -0.50 6.07
N ALA A 91 -9.98 0.30 6.66
CA ALA A 91 -9.02 1.11 5.91
C ALA A 91 -8.03 0.24 5.13
N LEU A 92 -7.55 -0.85 5.72
CA LEU A 92 -6.62 -1.76 5.04
C LEU A 92 -7.30 -2.42 3.83
N ASP A 93 -8.52 -2.94 4.01
CA ASP A 93 -9.28 -3.57 2.93
C ASP A 93 -9.55 -2.59 1.79
N GLU A 94 -9.91 -1.36 2.11
CA GLU A 94 -10.15 -0.34 1.08
C GLU A 94 -8.87 -0.03 0.31
N LEU A 95 -7.74 0.13 1.01
CA LEU A 95 -6.47 0.42 0.36
C LEU A 95 -6.03 -0.73 -0.54
N GLU A 96 -6.19 -1.97 -0.09
CA GLU A 96 -5.86 -3.14 -0.89
C GLU A 96 -6.76 -3.25 -2.13
N THR A 97 -8.02 -2.86 -2.03
CA THR A 97 -8.93 -2.78 -3.18
C THR A 97 -8.44 -1.76 -4.20
N VAL A 98 -7.98 -0.60 -3.74
CA VAL A 98 -7.42 0.43 -4.63
C VAL A 98 -6.14 -0.07 -5.29
N ILE A 99 -5.27 -0.75 -4.55
CA ILE A 99 -4.04 -1.35 -5.11
C ILE A 99 -4.39 -2.34 -6.23
N THR A 100 -5.38 -3.20 -6.01
CA THR A 100 -5.85 -4.16 -7.03
C THR A 100 -6.33 -3.43 -8.29
N ARG A 101 -7.17 -2.39 -8.12
CA ARG A 101 -7.68 -1.62 -9.24
C ARG A 101 -6.54 -0.97 -10.05
N LEU A 102 -5.60 -0.34 -9.38
CA LEU A 102 -4.47 0.31 -10.04
C LEU A 102 -3.57 -0.70 -10.75
N THR A 103 -3.37 -1.88 -10.16
CA THR A 103 -2.61 -2.97 -10.78
C THR A 103 -3.31 -3.45 -12.05
N ASP A 104 -4.61 -3.64 -11.99
CA ASP A 104 -5.40 -4.07 -13.14
C ASP A 104 -5.38 -3.03 -14.27
N GLU A 105 -5.43 -1.74 -13.93
CA GLU A 105 -5.28 -0.66 -14.91
C GLU A 105 -3.93 -0.71 -15.60
N ALA A 106 -2.85 -0.93 -14.84
CA ALA A 106 -1.50 -1.03 -15.38
C ALA A 106 -1.37 -2.23 -16.33
N ILE A 107 -1.89 -3.38 -15.93
CA ILE A 107 -1.86 -4.60 -16.75
C ILE A 107 -2.66 -4.40 -18.04
N ALA A 108 -3.86 -3.82 -17.94
CA ALA A 108 -4.69 -3.54 -19.11
C ALA A 108 -4.00 -2.62 -20.11
N ALA A 109 -3.20 -1.69 -19.62
CA ALA A 109 -2.48 -0.74 -20.48
C ALA A 109 -1.48 -1.42 -21.43
N VAL A 110 -0.96 -2.61 -21.08
CA VAL A 110 0.03 -3.31 -21.88
C VAL A 110 -0.53 -4.51 -22.64
N GLN A 111 -1.78 -4.90 -22.39
CA GLN A 111 -2.37 -6.10 -23.02
C GLN A 111 -2.69 -5.93 -24.50
N HIS A 112 -3.03 -4.72 -24.94
CA HIS A 112 -3.48 -4.44 -26.31
C HIS A 112 -2.46 -3.67 -27.13
N VAL A 113 -1.25 -3.52 -26.64
CA VAL A 113 -0.17 -2.80 -27.32
C VAL A 113 0.75 -3.82 -28.02
N PRO A 114 1.36 -3.46 -29.17
CA PRO A 114 2.19 -4.41 -29.93
C PRO A 114 3.58 -4.63 -29.30
N PHE A 115 3.59 -5.11 -28.06
CA PHE A 115 4.82 -5.61 -27.43
C PHE A 115 5.05 -7.06 -27.84
N ALA A 116 6.31 -7.48 -27.84
CA ALA A 116 6.62 -8.91 -27.88
C ALA A 116 5.99 -9.57 -26.64
N GLN A 117 5.52 -10.81 -26.79
CA GLN A 117 4.81 -11.51 -25.70
C GLN A 117 5.68 -11.62 -24.45
N SER A 118 6.98 -11.87 -24.59
CA SER A 118 7.92 -11.95 -23.47
C SER A 118 8.02 -10.62 -22.70
N VAL A 119 8.01 -9.50 -23.39
CA VAL A 119 8.04 -8.17 -22.78
C VAL A 119 6.75 -7.90 -22.04
N ARG A 120 5.62 -8.23 -22.65
CA ARG A 120 4.30 -8.08 -22.01
C ARG A 120 4.22 -8.90 -20.72
N ASP A 121 4.65 -10.15 -20.76
CA ASP A 121 4.63 -11.04 -19.61
C ASP A 121 5.52 -10.49 -18.47
N GLU A 122 6.67 -9.94 -18.78
CA GLU A 122 7.56 -9.32 -17.80
C GLU A 122 6.92 -8.09 -17.16
N LEU A 123 6.24 -7.25 -17.94
CA LEU A 123 5.56 -6.06 -17.42
C LEU A 123 4.40 -6.45 -16.49
N ILE A 124 3.65 -7.49 -16.84
CA ILE A 124 2.57 -7.99 -15.98
C ILE A 124 3.13 -8.56 -14.67
N THR A 125 4.18 -9.36 -14.77
CA THR A 125 4.84 -9.94 -13.59
C THR A 125 5.39 -8.84 -12.67
N LEU A 126 5.99 -7.80 -13.24
CA LEU A 126 6.49 -6.66 -12.48
C LEU A 126 5.36 -5.93 -11.76
N ALA A 127 4.23 -5.71 -12.43
CA ALA A 127 3.08 -5.04 -11.83
C ALA A 127 2.54 -5.81 -10.62
N GLU A 128 2.44 -7.13 -10.75
CA GLU A 128 1.98 -8.00 -9.66
C GLU A 128 2.97 -7.99 -8.50
N TYR A 129 4.27 -8.07 -8.79
CA TYR A 129 5.30 -8.04 -7.77
C TYR A 129 5.30 -6.74 -6.97
N VAL A 130 5.28 -5.60 -7.66
CA VAL A 130 5.32 -4.27 -7.04
C VAL A 130 4.12 -4.06 -6.12
N SER A 131 2.95 -4.50 -6.57
CA SER A 131 1.69 -4.28 -5.85
C SER A 131 1.54 -5.18 -4.63
N TRP A 132 2.07 -6.39 -4.67
CA TRP A 132 1.85 -7.40 -3.64
C TRP A 132 3.14 -7.87 -2.96
N ARG A 133 4.23 -7.15 -3.11
CA ARG A 133 5.50 -7.45 -2.43
C ARG A 133 5.34 -7.37 -0.91
N THR A 134 6.20 -8.10 -0.20
CA THR A 134 6.26 -8.10 1.27
C THR A 134 7.48 -7.36 1.82
N VAL A 135 8.33 -6.86 0.93
CA VAL A 135 9.54 -6.10 1.30
C VAL A 135 9.64 -4.80 0.50
#